data_0de788eaf47ecf9230e97cb6c989b3a2
#
_entry.id   0de788eaf47ecf9230e97cb6c989b3a2
#
_cell.length_a   1.000
_cell.length_b   1.000
_cell.length_c   1.000
_cell.angle_alpha   90.00
_cell.angle_beta   90.00
_cell.angle_gamma   90.00
#
_symmetry.space_group_name_H-M   'P 1'
#
loop_
_entity.id
_entity.type
_entity.pdbx_description
1 polymer ?
#
loop_
_entity_poly.entity_id
_entity_poly.type
_entity_poly.pdbx_seq_one_letter_code
_entity_poly.pdbx_strand_id
1 'polypeptide(L)'
;GFNAERRPKQKLPTRHEVAEALEKKLVQMQAEGMAPDVLTFAGNGEPTAHPDFAAIIDDTLQLRDRYFPHAKVSVLTNATRINRPEVFEALKRVDNNIVKLDTVDMAYIARVDRPVGHYDLDELIECMRAFEGHCVVQTMFMRGTDAEGVSVDNTTPQYVDPWLDAVESIAPREVMIYTIDREPPSHNLQKALPEQLDGIVERLISRGIKASASY
;
A
#
# COMPACT_ATOMS: atom_id res chain seq x y z
N GLY A 1 -6.12 1.37 -11.37
CA GLY A 1 -7.38 1.68 -10.69
C GLY A 1 -8.23 2.68 -11.48
N PHE A 2 -9.44 2.91 -11.07
CA PHE A 2 -10.46 3.75 -11.76
C PHE A 2 -10.01 5.17 -12.16
N ASN A 3 -8.96 5.70 -11.55
CA ASN A 3 -8.46 7.06 -11.78
C ASN A 3 -7.22 7.15 -12.67
N ALA A 4 -6.71 6.04 -13.18
CA ALA A 4 -5.44 6.02 -13.91
C ALA A 4 -5.45 6.90 -15.19
N GLU A 5 -6.58 6.99 -15.86
CA GLU A 5 -6.74 7.71 -17.13
C GLU A 5 -6.89 9.24 -16.97
N ARG A 6 -7.17 9.73 -15.75
CA ARG A 6 -7.50 11.15 -15.51
C ARG A 6 -6.31 12.00 -15.05
N ARG A 7 -5.14 11.43 -14.89
CA ARG A 7 -3.98 12.16 -14.36
C ARG A 7 -3.12 12.72 -15.50
N PRO A 8 -2.81 14.03 -15.47
CA PRO A 8 -1.82 14.57 -16.41
C PRO A 8 -0.48 13.88 -16.15
N LYS A 9 0.26 13.58 -17.22
CA LYS A 9 1.64 13.09 -17.11
C LYS A 9 2.50 14.20 -16.49
N GLN A 10 2.83 14.06 -15.24
CA GLN A 10 3.78 14.95 -14.57
C GLN A 10 5.20 14.39 -14.73
N LYS A 11 6.16 15.29 -14.90
CA LYS A 11 7.58 14.93 -14.86
C LYS A 11 7.89 14.43 -13.45
N LEU A 12 8.49 13.25 -13.33
CA LEU A 12 8.96 12.76 -12.05
C LEU A 12 10.10 13.67 -11.55
N PRO A 13 10.15 13.99 -10.26
CA PRO A 13 11.31 14.67 -9.69
C PRO A 13 12.54 13.76 -9.80
N THR A 14 13.71 14.34 -9.98
CA THR A 14 14.95 13.59 -9.91
C THR A 14 15.26 13.19 -8.47
N ARG A 15 16.12 12.16 -8.26
CA ARG A 15 16.64 11.79 -6.94
C ARG A 15 17.13 13.00 -6.15
N HIS A 16 17.92 13.88 -6.81
CA HIS A 16 18.47 15.09 -6.19
C HIS A 16 17.38 16.06 -5.72
N GLU A 17 16.40 16.34 -6.57
CA GLU A 17 15.27 17.22 -6.22
C GLU A 17 14.48 16.66 -5.02
N VAL A 18 14.31 15.33 -4.93
CA VAL A 18 13.64 14.71 -3.78
C VAL A 18 14.48 14.87 -2.52
N ALA A 19 15.78 14.59 -2.57
CA ALA A 19 16.67 14.70 -1.41
C ALA A 19 16.75 16.14 -0.91
N GLU A 20 16.93 17.13 -1.79
CA GLU A 20 16.98 18.55 -1.43
C GLU A 20 15.65 19.03 -0.79
N ALA A 21 14.51 18.65 -1.38
CA ALA A 21 13.21 19.04 -0.86
C ALA A 21 12.95 18.42 0.52
N LEU A 22 13.33 17.14 0.70
CA LEU A 22 13.22 16.45 1.99
C LEU A 22 14.13 17.11 3.03
N GLU A 23 15.41 17.30 2.73
CA GLU A 23 16.36 17.91 3.67
C GLU A 23 15.90 19.30 4.10
N LYS A 24 15.50 20.14 3.15
CA LYS A 24 14.93 21.46 3.43
C LYS A 24 13.75 21.40 4.40
N LYS A 25 12.84 20.42 4.19
CA LYS A 25 11.68 20.26 5.08
C LYS A 25 12.09 19.79 6.46
N LEU A 26 13.01 18.85 6.59
CA LEU A 26 13.50 18.36 7.87
C LEU A 26 14.21 19.46 8.67
N VAL A 27 15.08 20.26 8.02
CA VAL A 27 15.73 21.42 8.64
C VAL A 27 14.70 22.45 9.13
N GLN A 28 13.68 22.74 8.32
CA GLN A 28 12.61 23.63 8.74
C GLN A 28 11.88 23.09 9.99
N MET A 29 11.49 21.82 9.98
CA MET A 29 10.78 21.20 11.12
C MET A 29 11.63 21.25 12.40
N GLN A 30 12.94 20.99 12.28
CA GLN A 30 13.85 21.07 13.41
C GLN A 30 13.93 22.50 13.97
N ALA A 31 14.01 23.51 13.11
CA ALA A 31 14.04 24.92 13.51
C ALA A 31 12.72 25.36 14.18
N GLU A 32 11.60 24.77 13.78
CA GLU A 32 10.27 25.03 14.35
C GLU A 32 9.99 24.19 15.63
N GLY A 33 10.92 23.35 16.06
CA GLY A 33 10.76 22.45 17.22
C GLY A 33 9.75 21.32 16.97
N MET A 34 9.44 21.02 15.72
CA MET A 34 8.55 19.92 15.32
C MET A 34 9.37 18.68 14.99
N ALA A 35 8.83 17.50 15.30
CA ALA A 35 9.41 16.23 14.89
C ALA A 35 8.36 15.37 14.19
N PRO A 36 8.66 14.78 13.03
CA PRO A 36 7.77 13.83 12.39
C PRO A 36 7.82 12.47 13.10
N ASP A 37 6.69 11.81 13.26
CA ASP A 37 6.66 10.41 13.67
C ASP A 37 7.05 9.49 12.50
N VAL A 38 6.69 9.90 11.28
CA VAL A 38 6.88 9.08 10.08
C VAL A 38 7.11 9.93 8.83
N LEU A 39 8.02 9.47 7.98
CA LEU A 39 8.22 9.94 6.61
C LEU A 39 7.58 8.92 5.67
N THR A 40 6.54 9.32 4.95
CA THR A 40 5.73 8.36 4.19
C THR A 40 5.84 8.62 2.69
N PHE A 41 6.24 7.60 1.95
CA PHE A 41 6.08 7.54 0.50
C PHE A 41 4.68 7.03 0.17
N ALA A 42 3.81 7.94 -0.18
CA ALA A 42 2.43 7.67 -0.58
C ALA A 42 1.97 8.75 -1.56
N GLY A 43 0.87 8.52 -2.25
CA GLY A 43 0.19 9.62 -2.93
C GLY A 43 -0.18 9.37 -4.37
N ASN A 44 0.06 10.35 -5.25
CA ASN A 44 -0.54 10.45 -6.58
C ASN A 44 0.04 9.48 -7.63
N GLY A 45 0.74 8.44 -7.22
CA GLY A 45 1.34 7.45 -8.10
C GLY A 45 1.82 6.24 -7.30
N GLU A 46 2.59 5.39 -7.95
CA GLU A 46 3.25 4.25 -7.35
C GLU A 46 4.71 4.61 -7.06
N PRO A 47 5.13 4.70 -5.78
CA PRO A 47 6.50 5.10 -5.44
C PRO A 47 7.56 4.19 -6.06
N THR A 48 7.32 2.87 -6.06
CA THR A 48 8.27 1.87 -6.59
C THR A 48 8.41 1.92 -8.11
N ALA A 49 7.57 2.70 -8.81
CA ALA A 49 7.70 2.93 -10.24
C ALA A 49 8.78 3.98 -10.59
N HIS A 50 9.27 4.73 -9.60
CA HIS A 50 10.35 5.68 -9.82
C HIS A 50 11.65 4.94 -10.19
N PRO A 51 12.36 5.33 -11.27
CA PRO A 51 13.58 4.63 -11.69
C PRO A 51 14.67 4.63 -10.62
N ASP A 52 14.78 5.70 -9.83
CA ASP A 52 15.77 5.85 -8.77
C ASP A 52 15.20 5.49 -7.38
N PHE A 53 14.11 4.72 -7.31
CA PHE A 53 13.40 4.45 -6.04
C PHE A 53 14.34 3.97 -4.92
N ALA A 54 15.19 2.97 -5.19
CA ALA A 54 16.10 2.43 -4.20
C ALA A 54 17.09 3.48 -3.65
N ALA A 55 17.63 4.31 -4.54
CA ALA A 55 18.55 5.38 -4.15
C ALA A 55 17.85 6.52 -3.39
N ILE A 56 16.59 6.81 -3.72
CA ILE A 56 15.76 7.78 -2.97
C ILE A 56 15.50 7.26 -1.54
N ILE A 57 15.24 5.97 -1.39
CA ILE A 57 15.09 5.36 -0.05
C ILE A 57 16.40 5.49 0.75
N ASP A 58 17.56 5.23 0.14
CA ASP A 58 18.84 5.37 0.81
C ASP A 58 19.09 6.81 1.29
N ASP A 59 18.85 7.80 0.43
CA ASP A 59 18.97 9.22 0.80
C ASP A 59 18.00 9.58 1.93
N THR A 60 16.78 9.08 1.87
CA THR A 60 15.75 9.33 2.90
C THR A 60 16.15 8.75 4.25
N LEU A 61 16.66 7.53 4.29
CA LEU A 61 17.13 6.90 5.52
C LEU A 61 18.30 7.67 6.12
N GLN A 62 19.27 8.11 5.30
CA GLN A 62 20.41 8.93 5.76
C GLN A 62 19.96 10.29 6.31
N LEU A 63 19.03 10.97 5.63
CA LEU A 63 18.48 12.24 6.10
C LEU A 63 17.65 12.07 7.38
N ARG A 64 16.82 11.03 7.45
CA ARG A 64 16.08 10.69 8.65
C ARG A 64 17.03 10.48 9.84
N ASP A 65 18.06 9.67 9.68
CA ASP A 65 19.02 9.35 10.75
C ASP A 65 19.78 10.59 11.22
N ARG A 66 20.06 11.54 10.31
CA ARG A 66 20.73 12.80 10.63
C ARG A 66 19.86 13.77 11.43
N TYR A 67 18.58 13.92 11.04
CA TYR A 67 17.73 14.97 11.58
C TYR A 67 16.71 14.46 12.61
N PHE A 68 16.14 13.29 12.40
CA PHE A 68 15.08 12.70 13.24
C PHE A 68 15.25 11.17 13.34
N PRO A 69 16.25 10.65 14.04
CA PRO A 69 16.60 9.22 14.07
C PRO A 69 15.49 8.32 14.65
N HIS A 70 14.50 8.88 15.32
CA HIS A 70 13.36 8.13 15.86
C HIS A 70 12.17 8.09 14.91
N ALA A 71 12.16 8.92 13.86
CA ALA A 71 11.10 8.90 12.86
C ALA A 71 11.14 7.60 12.05
N LYS A 72 9.97 7.09 11.68
CA LYS A 72 9.85 5.90 10.83
C LYS A 72 9.85 6.29 9.36
N VAL A 73 10.31 5.39 8.50
CA VAL A 73 10.14 5.52 7.05
C VAL A 73 9.12 4.46 6.60
N SER A 74 8.07 4.92 5.93
CA SER A 74 6.98 4.08 5.45
C SER A 74 6.84 4.19 3.93
N VAL A 75 6.60 3.08 3.27
CA VAL A 75 6.29 3.04 1.83
C VAL A 75 4.96 2.33 1.64
N LEU A 76 4.00 3.02 1.01
CA LEU A 76 2.75 2.43 0.54
C LEU A 76 2.90 2.11 -0.94
N THR A 77 2.80 0.83 -1.30
CA THR A 77 2.97 0.37 -2.68
C THR A 77 1.80 -0.51 -3.11
N ASN A 78 1.40 -0.39 -4.37
CA ASN A 78 0.47 -1.32 -5.01
C ASN A 78 1.11 -2.68 -5.35
N ALA A 79 2.33 -2.89 -4.90
CA ALA A 79 3.11 -4.12 -5.02
C ALA A 79 3.47 -4.57 -6.45
N THR A 80 3.05 -3.85 -7.50
CA THR A 80 3.26 -4.28 -8.90
C THR A 80 4.73 -4.33 -9.34
N ARG A 81 5.66 -3.90 -8.50
CA ARG A 81 7.09 -3.84 -8.80
C ARG A 81 7.98 -4.52 -7.76
N ILE A 82 7.38 -5.22 -6.78
CA ILE A 82 8.16 -5.84 -5.70
C ILE A 82 9.01 -7.03 -6.16
N ASN A 83 8.74 -7.57 -7.33
CA ASN A 83 9.55 -8.62 -7.97
C ASN A 83 10.88 -8.10 -8.56
N ARG A 84 11.11 -6.77 -8.55
CA ARG A 84 12.39 -6.19 -8.95
C ARG A 84 13.37 -6.24 -7.77
N PRO A 85 14.56 -6.84 -7.92
CA PRO A 85 15.49 -7.01 -6.82
C PRO A 85 15.84 -5.70 -6.10
N GLU A 86 16.06 -4.61 -6.85
CA GLU A 86 16.39 -3.31 -6.28
C GLU A 86 15.24 -2.69 -5.48
N VAL A 87 13.98 -2.94 -5.89
CA VAL A 87 12.79 -2.50 -5.18
C VAL A 87 12.59 -3.33 -3.92
N PHE A 88 12.68 -4.64 -4.05
CA PHE A 88 12.55 -5.60 -2.94
C PHE A 88 13.54 -5.28 -1.81
N GLU A 89 14.83 -5.14 -2.15
CA GLU A 89 15.87 -4.82 -1.17
C GLU A 89 15.69 -3.42 -0.56
N ALA A 90 15.18 -2.44 -1.31
CA ALA A 90 14.86 -1.13 -0.75
C ALA A 90 13.71 -1.21 0.26
N LEU A 91 12.66 -1.98 -0.05
CA LEU A 91 11.51 -2.18 0.85
C LEU A 91 11.87 -2.93 2.13
N LYS A 92 12.88 -3.79 2.11
CA LYS A 92 13.40 -4.44 3.33
C LYS A 92 14.09 -3.48 4.30
N ARG A 93 14.54 -2.32 3.83
CA ARG A 93 15.27 -1.34 4.66
C ARG A 93 14.36 -0.31 5.33
N VAL A 94 13.14 -0.15 4.87
CA VAL A 94 12.20 0.79 5.48
C VAL A 94 11.53 0.20 6.72
N ASP A 95 11.09 1.04 7.64
CA ASP A 95 10.44 0.59 8.88
C ASP A 95 9.06 -0.03 8.61
N ASN A 96 8.31 0.54 7.69
CA ASN A 96 6.97 0.07 7.33
C ASN A 96 6.87 -0.14 5.82
N ASN A 97 7.05 -1.36 5.40
CA ASN A 97 6.77 -1.83 4.05
C ASN A 97 5.30 -2.21 3.96
N ILE A 98 4.47 -1.31 3.43
CA ILE A 98 3.01 -1.47 3.34
C ILE A 98 2.65 -1.84 1.92
N VAL A 99 2.27 -3.10 1.72
CA VAL A 99 1.98 -3.70 0.42
C VAL A 99 0.48 -3.93 0.25
N LYS A 100 -0.06 -3.51 -0.88
CA LYS A 100 -1.47 -3.62 -1.16
C LYS A 100 -1.83 -4.98 -1.74
N LEU A 101 -2.86 -5.62 -1.16
CA LEU A 101 -3.47 -6.84 -1.65
C LEU A 101 -4.98 -6.79 -1.40
N ASP A 102 -5.75 -6.25 -2.36
CA ASP A 102 -7.18 -6.01 -2.18
C ASP A 102 -8.02 -7.29 -2.38
N THR A 103 -7.50 -8.26 -3.10
CA THR A 103 -8.13 -9.56 -3.37
C THR A 103 -7.13 -10.51 -4.01
N VAL A 104 -7.49 -11.79 -4.07
CA VAL A 104 -6.79 -12.82 -4.85
C VAL A 104 -7.61 -13.31 -6.04
N ASP A 105 -8.73 -12.67 -6.34
CA ASP A 105 -9.54 -12.98 -7.51
C ASP A 105 -9.04 -12.20 -8.74
N MET A 106 -8.54 -12.91 -9.74
CA MET A 106 -7.96 -12.31 -10.94
C MET A 106 -8.99 -11.54 -11.79
N ALA A 107 -10.26 -11.96 -11.78
CA ALA A 107 -11.31 -11.26 -12.52
C ALA A 107 -11.63 -9.92 -11.83
N TYR A 108 -11.66 -9.90 -10.50
CA TYR A 108 -11.79 -8.68 -9.73
C TYR A 108 -10.60 -7.74 -9.93
N ILE A 109 -9.36 -8.26 -9.85
CA ILE A 109 -8.13 -7.47 -10.08
C ILE A 109 -8.16 -6.81 -11.46
N ALA A 110 -8.52 -7.56 -12.50
CA ALA A 110 -8.61 -7.03 -13.86
C ALA A 110 -9.69 -5.94 -13.99
N ARG A 111 -10.78 -6.06 -13.25
CA ARG A 111 -11.93 -5.12 -13.29
C ARG A 111 -11.69 -3.87 -12.45
N VAL A 112 -11.17 -4.01 -11.25
CA VAL A 112 -11.07 -2.94 -10.24
C VAL A 112 -9.68 -2.34 -10.19
N ASP A 113 -8.64 -3.14 -9.98
CA ASP A 113 -7.28 -2.64 -9.78
C ASP A 113 -6.61 -2.25 -11.09
N ARG A 114 -6.94 -2.94 -12.17
CA ARG A 114 -6.47 -2.64 -13.55
C ARG A 114 -4.96 -2.42 -13.60
N PRO A 115 -4.15 -3.41 -13.20
CA PRO A 115 -2.71 -3.27 -13.24
C PRO A 115 -2.21 -2.99 -14.66
N VAL A 116 -1.19 -2.14 -14.78
CA VAL A 116 -0.58 -1.81 -16.07
C VAL A 116 0.60 -2.73 -16.31
N GLY A 117 0.57 -3.46 -17.41
CA GLY A 117 1.62 -4.41 -17.79
C GLY A 117 1.37 -5.82 -17.27
N HIS A 118 2.45 -6.59 -17.16
CA HIS A 118 2.38 -7.95 -16.64
C HIS A 118 2.07 -7.92 -15.13
N TYR A 119 1.10 -8.72 -14.71
CA TYR A 119 0.72 -8.90 -13.32
C TYR A 119 0.53 -10.40 -13.07
N ASP A 120 1.35 -10.94 -12.21
CA ASP A 120 1.30 -12.32 -11.77
C ASP A 120 1.05 -12.34 -10.26
N LEU A 121 -0.11 -12.84 -9.88
CA LEU A 121 -0.55 -12.86 -8.48
C LEU A 121 0.28 -13.84 -7.64
N ASP A 122 0.63 -15.00 -8.21
CA ASP A 122 1.39 -16.01 -7.50
C ASP A 122 2.82 -15.51 -7.24
N GLU A 123 3.46 -14.89 -8.23
CA GLU A 123 4.77 -14.24 -8.07
C GLU A 123 4.70 -13.13 -7.00
N LEU A 124 3.63 -12.33 -7.00
CA LEU A 124 3.43 -11.26 -6.04
C LEU A 124 3.30 -11.80 -4.61
N ILE A 125 2.51 -12.84 -4.40
CA ILE A 125 2.36 -13.50 -3.10
C ILE A 125 3.70 -14.10 -2.64
N GLU A 126 4.44 -14.77 -3.52
CA GLU A 126 5.77 -15.29 -3.19
C GLU A 126 6.76 -14.17 -2.79
N CYS A 127 6.75 -13.04 -3.49
CA CYS A 127 7.54 -11.88 -3.08
C CYS A 127 7.11 -11.34 -1.71
N MET A 128 5.80 -11.30 -1.41
CA MET A 128 5.32 -10.88 -0.09
C MET A 128 5.77 -11.85 1.00
N ARG A 129 5.74 -13.17 0.76
CA ARG A 129 6.26 -14.20 1.68
C ARG A 129 7.75 -14.05 1.93
N ALA A 130 8.51 -13.70 0.89
CA ALA A 130 9.96 -13.52 0.98
C ALA A 130 10.38 -12.32 1.85
N PHE A 131 9.45 -11.45 2.25
CA PHE A 131 9.72 -10.44 3.28
C PHE A 131 9.78 -11.03 4.71
N GLU A 132 9.41 -12.30 4.90
CA GLU A 132 9.54 -13.01 6.18
C GLU A 132 8.91 -12.24 7.36
N GLY A 133 7.72 -11.71 7.14
CA GLY A 133 7.00 -10.89 8.12
C GLY A 133 7.40 -9.41 8.13
N HIS A 134 8.41 -8.98 7.38
CA HIS A 134 8.76 -7.56 7.26
C HIS A 134 7.88 -6.83 6.24
N CYS A 135 6.58 -7.06 6.30
CA CYS A 135 5.59 -6.31 5.54
C CYS A 135 4.30 -6.13 6.33
N VAL A 136 3.55 -5.12 5.95
CA VAL A 136 2.17 -4.88 6.38
C VAL A 136 1.30 -5.07 5.15
N VAL A 137 0.32 -5.95 5.21
CA VAL A 137 -0.67 -6.07 4.13
C VAL A 137 -1.74 -5.01 4.34
N GLN A 138 -1.99 -4.21 3.30
CA GLN A 138 -3.06 -3.22 3.31
C GLN A 138 -4.13 -3.60 2.29
N THR A 139 -5.41 -3.61 2.72
CA THR A 139 -6.53 -4.04 1.89
C THR A 139 -7.69 -3.07 1.99
N MET A 140 -8.22 -2.67 0.83
CA MET A 140 -9.45 -1.88 0.76
C MET A 140 -10.66 -2.78 0.52
N PHE A 141 -11.61 -2.73 1.44
CA PHE A 141 -12.91 -3.36 1.25
C PHE A 141 -13.96 -2.32 0.86
N MET A 142 -14.77 -2.64 -0.12
CA MET A 142 -15.82 -1.77 -0.60
C MET A 142 -17.03 -2.59 -1.09
N ARG A 143 -18.15 -1.92 -1.26
CA ARG A 143 -19.40 -2.47 -1.79
C ARG A 143 -19.86 -1.69 -3.00
N GLY A 144 -20.89 -2.19 -3.63
CA GLY A 144 -21.56 -1.52 -4.74
C GLY A 144 -21.29 -2.15 -6.09
N THR A 145 -21.47 -1.35 -7.12
CA THR A 145 -21.29 -1.77 -8.52
C THR A 145 -20.38 -0.81 -9.27
N ASP A 146 -19.72 -1.32 -10.29
CA ASP A 146 -19.01 -0.47 -11.24
C ASP A 146 -19.97 0.28 -12.19
N ALA A 147 -19.41 1.01 -13.14
CA ALA A 147 -20.18 1.78 -14.12
C ALA A 147 -21.05 0.90 -15.05
N GLU A 148 -20.74 -0.39 -15.16
CA GLU A 148 -21.45 -1.39 -15.96
C GLU A 148 -22.53 -2.13 -15.17
N GLY A 149 -22.69 -1.79 -13.87
CA GLY A 149 -23.66 -2.42 -12.97
C GLY A 149 -23.20 -3.78 -12.42
N VAL A 150 -21.92 -4.15 -12.61
CA VAL A 150 -21.37 -5.40 -12.07
C VAL A 150 -20.92 -5.18 -10.63
N SER A 151 -21.27 -6.13 -9.74
CA SER A 151 -20.87 -6.07 -8.33
C SER A 151 -19.35 -6.04 -8.18
N VAL A 152 -18.88 -5.11 -7.33
CA VAL A 152 -17.49 -4.99 -6.87
C VAL A 152 -17.40 -5.09 -5.35
N ASP A 153 -18.39 -5.77 -4.74
CA ASP A 153 -18.42 -6.03 -3.30
C ASP A 153 -17.44 -7.15 -2.95
N ASN A 154 -16.26 -6.76 -2.45
CA ASN A 154 -15.24 -7.69 -2.01
C ASN A 154 -15.33 -8.05 -0.51
N THR A 155 -16.40 -7.65 0.18
CA THR A 155 -16.65 -8.02 1.58
C THR A 155 -17.29 -9.38 1.75
N THR A 156 -17.70 -10.02 0.66
CA THR A 156 -18.39 -11.31 0.69
C THR A 156 -17.41 -12.48 0.91
N PRO A 157 -17.89 -13.62 1.46
CA PRO A 157 -17.04 -14.80 1.68
C PRO A 157 -16.29 -15.27 0.43
N GLN A 158 -16.90 -15.12 -0.75
CA GLN A 158 -16.25 -15.47 -2.02
C GLN A 158 -14.89 -14.82 -2.21
N TYR A 159 -14.73 -13.56 -1.77
CA TYR A 159 -13.47 -12.81 -1.87
C TYR A 159 -12.64 -12.89 -0.59
N VAL A 160 -13.33 -12.83 0.56
CA VAL A 160 -12.66 -12.79 1.87
C VAL A 160 -11.98 -14.11 2.21
N ASP A 161 -12.63 -15.26 1.94
CA ASP A 161 -12.09 -16.56 2.32
C ASP A 161 -10.74 -16.88 1.65
N PRO A 162 -10.61 -16.83 0.31
CA PRO A 162 -9.33 -17.07 -0.33
C PRO A 162 -8.28 -15.99 -0.04
N TRP A 163 -8.71 -14.74 0.18
CA TRP A 163 -7.81 -13.67 0.60
C TRP A 163 -7.23 -13.92 1.99
N LEU A 164 -8.03 -14.39 2.95
CA LEU A 164 -7.54 -14.77 4.29
C LEU A 164 -6.50 -15.88 4.22
N ASP A 165 -6.71 -16.88 3.37
CA ASP A 165 -5.77 -17.98 3.19
C ASP A 165 -4.44 -17.50 2.60
N ALA A 166 -4.50 -16.61 1.63
CA ALA A 166 -3.32 -15.96 1.06
C ALA A 166 -2.56 -15.10 2.10
N VAL A 167 -3.27 -14.28 2.87
CA VAL A 167 -2.67 -13.45 3.94
C VAL A 167 -2.02 -14.32 5.02
N GLU A 168 -2.67 -15.41 5.41
CA GLU A 168 -2.08 -16.39 6.35
C GLU A 168 -0.79 -16.99 5.80
N SER A 169 -0.76 -17.33 4.51
CA SER A 169 0.44 -17.85 3.85
C SER A 169 1.57 -16.82 3.73
N ILE A 170 1.25 -15.54 3.57
CA ILE A 170 2.21 -14.43 3.54
C ILE A 170 2.84 -14.22 4.92
N ALA A 171 2.09 -14.47 5.99
CA ALA A 171 2.49 -14.24 7.38
C ALA A 171 3.02 -12.82 7.63
N PRO A 172 2.25 -11.75 7.29
CA PRO A 172 2.71 -10.38 7.46
C PRO A 172 2.83 -10.01 8.95
N ARG A 173 3.58 -8.94 9.27
CA ARG A 173 3.66 -8.40 10.63
C ARG A 173 2.29 -7.96 11.16
N GLU A 174 1.48 -7.40 10.30
CA GLU A 174 0.10 -6.99 10.57
C GLU A 174 -0.68 -6.77 9.27
N VAL A 175 -2.00 -6.71 9.41
CA VAL A 175 -2.93 -6.40 8.33
C VAL A 175 -3.70 -5.12 8.68
N MET A 176 -3.75 -4.18 7.76
CA MET A 176 -4.51 -2.94 7.87
C MET A 176 -5.63 -2.97 6.84
N ILE A 177 -6.87 -3.10 7.27
CA ILE A 177 -8.00 -3.01 6.35
C ILE A 177 -8.68 -1.64 6.48
N TYR A 178 -9.23 -1.17 5.38
CA TYR A 178 -9.94 0.10 5.34
C TYR A 178 -11.03 0.08 4.28
N THR A 179 -11.85 1.11 4.29
CA THR A 179 -12.87 1.30 3.25
C THR A 179 -12.70 2.65 2.55
N ILE A 180 -13.61 2.97 1.63
CA ILE A 180 -13.59 4.23 0.88
C ILE A 180 -13.67 5.40 1.87
N ASP A 181 -12.68 6.29 1.87
CA ASP A 181 -12.63 7.47 2.73
C ASP A 181 -12.96 8.76 1.96
N ARG A 182 -12.65 8.81 0.66
CA ARG A 182 -12.90 9.96 -0.20
C ARG A 182 -14.03 9.67 -1.16
N GLU A 183 -14.59 10.74 -1.75
CA GLU A 183 -15.59 10.57 -2.81
C GLU A 183 -15.06 9.66 -3.91
N PRO A 184 -15.73 8.51 -4.15
CA PRO A 184 -15.25 7.54 -5.10
C PRO A 184 -15.46 8.03 -6.54
N PRO A 185 -14.69 7.52 -7.51
CA PRO A 185 -14.81 7.91 -8.91
C PRO A 185 -16.13 7.45 -9.58
N SER A 186 -16.87 6.59 -8.93
CA SER A 186 -18.20 6.13 -9.35
C SER A 186 -19.19 6.27 -8.19
N HIS A 187 -20.33 6.89 -8.44
CA HIS A 187 -21.39 7.12 -7.44
C HIS A 187 -22.04 5.82 -6.92
N ASN A 188 -21.82 4.70 -7.60
CA ASN A 188 -22.37 3.41 -7.19
C ASN A 188 -21.49 2.65 -6.20
N LEU A 189 -20.28 3.15 -5.96
CA LEU A 189 -19.38 2.56 -4.96
C LEU A 189 -19.76 3.03 -3.56
N GLN A 190 -19.73 2.13 -2.60
CA GLN A 190 -20.14 2.35 -1.23
C GLN A 190 -19.07 1.86 -0.26
N LYS A 191 -19.00 2.49 0.91
CA LYS A 191 -18.20 2.00 2.01
C LYS A 191 -18.62 0.58 2.41
N ALA A 192 -17.66 -0.24 2.78
CA ALA A 192 -17.94 -1.44 3.57
C ALA A 192 -18.58 -1.02 4.90
N LEU A 193 -19.48 -1.83 5.43
CA LEU A 193 -20.08 -1.56 6.72
C LEU A 193 -19.07 -1.83 7.84
N PRO A 194 -19.11 -1.07 8.95
CA PRO A 194 -18.23 -1.30 10.10
C PRO A 194 -18.27 -2.76 10.57
N GLU A 195 -19.44 -3.35 10.72
CA GLU A 195 -19.62 -4.74 11.15
C GLU A 195 -19.03 -5.76 10.16
N GLN A 196 -18.93 -5.44 8.87
CA GLN A 196 -18.25 -6.29 7.89
C GLN A 196 -16.72 -6.25 8.11
N LEU A 197 -16.17 -5.06 8.31
CA LEU A 197 -14.73 -4.89 8.60
C LEU A 197 -14.36 -5.52 9.94
N ASP A 198 -15.17 -5.31 10.98
CA ASP A 198 -14.95 -5.91 12.30
C ASP A 198 -14.93 -7.44 12.20
N GLY A 199 -15.90 -8.03 11.49
CA GLY A 199 -15.95 -9.47 11.28
C GLY A 199 -14.72 -10.02 10.51
N ILE A 200 -14.16 -9.26 9.57
CA ILE A 200 -12.93 -9.64 8.87
C ILE A 200 -11.73 -9.53 9.83
N VAL A 201 -11.65 -8.47 10.65
CA VAL A 201 -10.59 -8.33 11.68
C VAL A 201 -10.64 -9.47 12.68
N GLU A 202 -11.82 -9.84 13.17
CA GLU A 202 -11.99 -10.98 14.10
C GLU A 202 -11.49 -12.29 13.48
N ARG A 203 -11.76 -12.52 12.19
CA ARG A 203 -11.27 -13.69 11.47
C ARG A 203 -9.74 -13.70 11.32
N LEU A 204 -9.12 -12.54 11.06
CA LEU A 204 -7.65 -12.41 11.03
C LEU A 204 -7.04 -12.70 12.40
N ILE A 205 -7.61 -12.11 13.45
CA ILE A 205 -7.15 -12.33 14.83
C ILE A 205 -7.29 -13.81 15.25
N SER A 206 -8.38 -14.48 14.86
CA SER A 206 -8.58 -15.90 15.15
C SER A 206 -7.55 -16.81 14.46
N ARG A 207 -6.92 -16.33 13.40
CA ARG A 207 -5.78 -16.99 12.70
C ARG A 207 -4.41 -16.56 13.28
N GLY A 208 -4.37 -15.80 14.36
CA GLY A 208 -3.14 -15.32 14.99
C GLY A 208 -2.50 -14.11 14.27
N ILE A 209 -3.21 -13.46 13.36
CA ILE A 209 -2.72 -12.34 12.57
C ILE A 209 -3.17 -11.03 13.23
N LYS A 210 -2.22 -10.16 13.58
CA LYS A 210 -2.53 -8.82 14.07
C LYS A 210 -3.24 -8.01 12.97
N ALA A 211 -4.39 -7.43 13.28
CA ALA A 211 -5.17 -6.67 12.31
C ALA A 211 -5.85 -5.45 12.92
N SER A 212 -6.10 -4.45 12.09
CA SER A 212 -6.86 -3.25 12.45
C SER A 212 -7.73 -2.79 11.27
N ALA A 213 -8.85 -2.14 11.57
CA ALA A 213 -9.74 -1.54 10.58
C ALA A 213 -9.78 -0.01 10.72
N SER A 214 -9.98 0.68 9.59
CA SER A 214 -10.28 2.12 9.50
C SER A 214 -11.56 2.31 8.68
N TYR A 215 -12.49 3.19 9.16
CA TYR A 215 -13.85 3.34 8.64
C TYR A 215 -14.07 4.65 7.86
#